data_7b00de60fadd63fe52dd22d46404fdc4
#
_entry.id   7b00de60fadd63fe52dd22d46404fdc4
#
_cell.length_a   1.000
_cell.length_b   1.000
_cell.length_c   1.000
_cell.angle_alpha   90.00
_cell.angle_beta   90.00
_cell.angle_gamma   90.00
#
_symmetry.space_group_name_H-M   'P 1'
#
loop_
_entity.id
_entity.type
_entity.pdbx_description
1 polymer ?
#
loop_
_entity_poly.entity_id
_entity_poly.type
_entity_poly.pdbx_seq_one_letter_code
_entity_poly.pdbx_strand_id
1 'polypeptide(L)'
;LEMETVISSLKGWPNPIRPSKTEVDANYLCLLERGLMPENARVLHLGVASHNLFSIAYAYLLAQKYGTTGYMTFEMLEGMANHLWRAQSMLGNRVILYTPVVKNEHFLNAVSYLVRRMDENTAPDNFLTHSFNLKPDTKEWDFLAKQFEEAYAMKDHLTHVSPRVQNRNLPYTPVAPSDTMQNEPDTDFDLSQNQEWVRRIFAKWKKSGTEEPEIIPLQIGAETVVCKNRYKYLDRCQNDEVCICEMSQADS
;
A
#
# COMPACT_ATOMS: atom_id res chain seq x y z
N LEU A 1 4.99 5.19 1.25
CA LEU A 1 4.04 5.16 2.39
C LEU A 1 3.23 6.45 2.47
N GLU A 2 3.86 7.63 2.56
CA GLU A 2 3.15 8.92 2.62
C GLU A 2 2.21 9.15 1.43
N MET A 3 2.64 8.81 0.23
CA MET A 3 1.79 8.91 -0.98
C MET A 3 0.49 8.11 -0.87
N GLU A 4 0.54 6.89 -0.30
CA GLU A 4 -0.66 6.08 -0.08
C GLU A 4 -1.63 6.74 0.90
N THR A 5 -1.11 7.36 1.96
CA THR A 5 -1.92 8.11 2.92
C THR A 5 -2.59 9.31 2.26
N VAL A 6 -1.83 10.08 1.45
CA VAL A 6 -2.36 11.23 0.71
C VAL A 6 -3.42 10.79 -0.30
N ILE A 7 -3.15 9.76 -1.11
CA ILE A 7 -4.11 9.25 -2.11
C ILE A 7 -5.38 8.76 -1.43
N SER A 8 -5.25 7.99 -0.34
CA SER A 8 -6.40 7.49 0.40
C SER A 8 -7.26 8.64 0.94
N SER A 9 -6.62 9.66 1.51
CA SER A 9 -7.31 10.85 2.00
C SER A 9 -8.04 11.61 0.89
N LEU A 10 -7.37 11.85 -0.25
CA LEU A 10 -7.97 12.57 -1.38
C LEU A 10 -9.14 11.82 -2.01
N LYS A 11 -9.12 10.50 -2.00
CA LYS A 11 -10.14 9.64 -2.62
C LYS A 11 -11.21 9.15 -1.65
N GLY A 12 -11.10 9.49 -0.38
CA GLY A 12 -12.00 9.00 0.66
C GLY A 12 -11.88 7.49 0.91
N TRP A 13 -10.75 6.89 0.56
CA TRP A 13 -10.51 5.47 0.76
C TRP A 13 -9.94 5.15 2.15
N PRO A 14 -10.23 3.99 2.71
CA PRO A 14 -9.52 3.52 3.89
C PRO A 14 -8.01 3.45 3.63
N ASN A 15 -7.21 3.98 4.56
CA ASN A 15 -5.76 3.93 4.44
C ASN A 15 -5.27 2.47 4.61
N PRO A 16 -4.52 1.91 3.64
CA PRO A 16 -4.00 0.54 3.74
C PRO A 16 -2.80 0.40 4.68
N ILE A 17 -2.22 1.53 5.11
CA ILE A 17 -1.05 1.55 5.98
C ILE A 17 -1.47 1.30 7.42
N ARG A 18 -0.72 0.48 8.13
CA ARG A 18 -0.92 0.25 9.56
C ARG A 18 -0.77 1.55 10.35
N PRO A 19 -1.69 1.85 11.27
CA PRO A 19 -1.75 3.17 11.91
C PRO A 19 -0.68 3.40 12.99
N SER A 20 -0.09 2.34 13.54
CA SER A 20 0.91 2.43 14.62
C SER A 20 2.19 1.68 14.30
N LYS A 21 3.30 2.13 14.90
CA LYS A 21 4.59 1.45 14.83
C LYS A 21 4.52 0.01 15.34
N THR A 22 3.81 -0.21 16.44
CA THR A 22 3.61 -1.54 17.02
C THR A 22 2.91 -2.49 16.06
N GLU A 23 1.88 -2.02 15.34
CA GLU A 23 1.21 -2.85 14.31
C GLU A 23 2.09 -3.11 13.10
N VAL A 24 2.93 -2.15 12.69
CA VAL A 24 3.90 -2.34 11.60
C VAL A 24 4.92 -3.41 12.00
N ASP A 25 5.48 -3.32 13.21
CA ASP A 25 6.45 -4.28 13.71
C ASP A 25 5.81 -5.66 13.91
N ALA A 26 4.61 -5.73 14.46
CA ALA A 26 3.86 -6.97 14.60
C ALA A 26 3.60 -7.64 13.24
N ASN A 27 3.22 -6.87 12.22
CA ASN A 27 3.04 -7.39 10.88
C ASN A 27 4.35 -7.90 10.27
N TYR A 28 5.46 -7.21 10.53
CA TYR A 28 6.78 -7.68 10.13
C TYR A 28 7.13 -9.04 10.75
N LEU A 29 6.85 -9.23 12.05
CA LEU A 29 7.05 -10.52 12.72
C LEU A 29 6.16 -11.63 12.12
N CYS A 30 4.90 -11.34 11.79
CA CYS A 30 4.03 -12.29 11.09
C CYS A 30 4.62 -12.72 9.73
N LEU A 31 5.18 -11.76 8.97
CA LEU A 31 5.79 -12.04 7.68
C LEU A 31 7.07 -12.89 7.82
N LEU A 32 7.89 -12.62 8.84
CA LEU A 32 9.05 -13.44 9.18
C LEU A 32 8.66 -14.89 9.51
N GLU A 33 7.67 -15.07 10.40
CA GLU A 33 7.16 -16.39 10.76
C GLU A 33 6.68 -17.16 9.54
N ARG A 34 5.81 -16.53 8.75
CA ARG A 34 5.23 -17.15 7.57
C ARG A 34 6.27 -17.48 6.50
N GLY A 35 7.23 -16.57 6.27
CA GLY A 35 8.27 -16.75 5.27
C GLY A 35 9.28 -17.85 5.64
N LEU A 36 9.55 -18.02 6.94
CA LEU A 36 10.52 -18.99 7.45
C LEU A 36 9.91 -20.39 7.74
N MET A 37 8.59 -20.55 7.67
CA MET A 37 7.97 -21.88 7.74
C MET A 37 8.56 -22.81 6.66
N PRO A 38 8.85 -24.09 6.98
CA PRO A 38 9.53 -24.99 6.05
C PRO A 38 8.85 -25.16 4.69
N GLU A 39 7.53 -25.17 4.67
CA GLU A 39 6.73 -25.25 3.43
C GLU A 39 6.89 -24.04 2.54
N ASN A 40 7.02 -22.83 3.12
CA ASN A 40 7.20 -21.59 2.38
C ASN A 40 8.66 -21.36 2.01
N ALA A 41 9.59 -21.63 2.92
CA ALA A 41 11.02 -21.44 2.71
C ALA A 41 11.59 -22.27 1.53
N ARG A 42 10.99 -23.42 1.21
CA ARG A 42 11.38 -24.27 0.06
C ARG A 42 11.15 -23.62 -1.29
N VAL A 43 10.19 -22.70 -1.38
CA VAL A 43 9.78 -22.02 -2.62
C VAL A 43 10.08 -20.52 -2.60
N LEU A 44 10.47 -19.99 -1.44
CA LEU A 44 10.76 -18.57 -1.22
C LEU A 44 12.09 -18.41 -0.50
N HIS A 45 13.03 -17.65 -1.07
CA HIS A 45 14.21 -17.22 -0.33
C HIS A 45 13.92 -15.87 0.35
N LEU A 46 13.99 -15.83 1.69
CA LEU A 46 13.61 -14.65 2.46
C LEU A 46 14.78 -13.70 2.66
N GLY A 47 14.65 -12.45 2.20
CA GLY A 47 15.51 -11.34 2.59
C GLY A 47 15.01 -10.69 3.87
N VAL A 48 15.78 -10.80 4.96
CA VAL A 48 15.45 -10.17 6.24
C VAL A 48 16.09 -8.79 6.30
N ALA A 49 15.33 -7.79 5.84
CA ALA A 49 15.76 -6.40 5.79
C ALA A 49 15.48 -5.70 7.11
N SER A 50 16.45 -5.60 8.00
CA SER A 50 16.31 -4.96 9.31
C SER A 50 17.65 -4.54 9.89
N HIS A 51 17.63 -3.41 10.64
CA HIS A 51 18.71 -3.02 11.57
C HIS A 51 18.30 -3.20 13.03
N ASN A 52 17.07 -3.66 13.30
CA ASN A 52 16.59 -3.89 14.65
C ASN A 52 17.15 -5.24 15.17
N LEU A 53 17.98 -5.14 16.22
CA LEU A 53 18.63 -6.31 16.83
C LEU A 53 17.62 -7.39 17.26
N PHE A 54 16.49 -7.01 17.84
CA PHE A 54 15.48 -7.95 18.30
C PHE A 54 14.82 -8.70 17.14
N SER A 55 14.48 -8.00 16.07
CA SER A 55 13.92 -8.59 14.85
C SER A 55 14.92 -9.53 14.15
N ILE A 56 16.21 -9.13 14.11
CA ILE A 56 17.30 -9.94 13.55
C ILE A 56 17.49 -11.22 14.36
N ALA A 57 17.55 -11.10 15.70
CA ALA A 57 17.69 -12.23 16.60
C ALA A 57 16.49 -13.18 16.49
N TYR A 58 15.29 -12.62 16.43
CA TYR A 58 14.06 -13.40 16.25
C TYR A 58 14.08 -14.21 14.94
N ALA A 59 14.38 -13.56 13.81
CA ALA A 59 14.46 -14.23 12.52
C ALA A 59 15.51 -15.35 12.53
N TYR A 60 16.67 -15.10 13.12
CA TYR A 60 17.75 -16.09 13.24
C TYR A 60 17.33 -17.33 14.05
N LEU A 61 16.80 -17.11 15.26
CA LEU A 61 16.35 -18.18 16.14
C LEU A 61 15.17 -18.98 15.54
N LEU A 62 14.27 -18.29 14.85
CA LEU A 62 13.14 -18.91 14.17
C LEU A 62 13.60 -19.78 13.01
N ALA A 63 14.54 -19.29 12.18
CA ALA A 63 15.13 -20.05 11.09
C ALA A 63 15.90 -21.28 11.58
N GLN A 64 16.61 -21.17 12.71
CA GLN A 64 17.25 -22.32 13.36
C GLN A 64 16.22 -23.35 13.84
N LYS A 65 15.17 -22.89 14.53
CA LYS A 65 14.07 -23.74 15.01
C LYS A 65 13.42 -24.56 13.89
N TYR A 66 13.26 -23.93 12.71
CA TYR A 66 12.63 -24.56 11.55
C TYR A 66 13.61 -25.29 10.62
N GLY A 67 14.92 -25.18 10.84
CA GLY A 67 15.93 -25.72 9.94
C GLY A 67 15.98 -25.02 8.57
N THR A 68 15.60 -23.74 8.50
CA THR A 68 15.44 -22.98 7.27
C THR A 68 16.50 -21.88 7.08
N THR A 69 17.60 -21.92 7.84
CA THR A 69 18.68 -20.92 7.76
C THR A 69 19.29 -20.79 6.36
N GLY A 70 19.34 -21.87 5.58
CA GLY A 70 19.83 -21.86 4.20
C GLY A 70 18.94 -21.10 3.20
N TYR A 71 17.71 -20.81 3.58
CA TYR A 71 16.70 -20.09 2.75
C TYR A 71 16.52 -18.64 3.17
N MET A 72 17.44 -18.10 3.98
CA MET A 72 17.36 -16.74 4.51
C MET A 72 18.68 -16.00 4.24
N THR A 73 18.58 -14.70 4.01
CA THR A 73 19.71 -13.77 3.91
C THR A 73 19.36 -12.51 4.69
N PHE A 74 20.28 -11.99 5.50
CA PHE A 74 20.11 -10.68 6.12
C PHE A 74 20.47 -9.58 5.13
N GLU A 75 19.67 -8.54 5.09
CA GLU A 75 19.81 -7.40 4.19
C GLU A 75 19.93 -6.12 5.00
N MET A 76 21.04 -5.42 4.87
CA MET A 76 21.34 -4.25 5.68
C MET A 76 21.93 -3.13 4.82
N LEU A 77 21.82 -1.89 5.29
CA LEU A 77 22.42 -0.76 4.62
C LEU A 77 23.88 -0.58 5.03
N GLU A 78 24.75 -0.37 4.05
CA GLU A 78 26.17 -0.07 4.30
C GLU A 78 26.29 1.24 5.10
N GLY A 79 27.22 1.25 6.05
CA GLY A 79 27.48 2.41 6.91
C GLY A 79 26.53 2.54 8.10
N MET A 80 25.44 1.77 8.14
CA MET A 80 24.50 1.76 9.25
C MET A 80 24.66 0.45 10.04
N ALA A 81 24.74 0.55 11.37
CA ALA A 81 24.84 -0.63 12.25
C ALA A 81 25.92 -1.66 11.86
N ASN A 82 27.12 -1.21 11.55
CA ASN A 82 28.23 -2.06 11.10
C ASN A 82 28.56 -3.23 12.06
N HIS A 83 28.34 -3.06 13.35
CA HIS A 83 28.53 -4.10 14.36
C HIS A 83 27.51 -5.24 14.21
N LEU A 84 26.29 -4.98 13.76
CA LEU A 84 25.24 -6.00 13.59
C LEU A 84 25.53 -6.90 12.39
N TRP A 85 25.85 -6.34 11.22
CA TRP A 85 26.12 -7.18 10.05
C TRP A 85 27.42 -8.01 10.24
N ARG A 86 28.45 -7.45 10.93
CA ARG A 86 29.66 -8.19 11.27
C ARG A 86 29.35 -9.37 12.19
N ALA A 87 28.53 -9.15 13.22
CA ALA A 87 28.07 -10.21 14.10
C ALA A 87 27.34 -11.32 13.33
N GLN A 88 26.44 -10.96 12.41
CA GLN A 88 25.75 -11.94 11.56
C GLN A 88 26.73 -12.74 10.69
N SER A 89 27.71 -12.09 10.09
CA SER A 89 28.76 -12.78 9.31
C SER A 89 29.59 -13.71 10.16
N MET A 90 29.93 -13.31 11.40
CA MET A 90 30.69 -14.17 12.33
C MET A 90 29.89 -15.41 12.79
N LEU A 91 28.57 -15.31 12.84
CA LEU A 91 27.64 -16.42 13.09
C LEU A 91 27.43 -17.32 11.86
N GLY A 92 28.11 -17.04 10.74
CA GLY A 92 28.01 -17.81 9.50
C GLY A 92 26.77 -17.50 8.66
N ASN A 93 26.04 -16.43 8.99
CA ASN A 93 24.86 -16.02 8.22
C ASN A 93 25.27 -15.31 6.93
N ARG A 94 24.44 -15.47 5.88
CA ARG A 94 24.56 -14.69 4.64
C ARG A 94 24.07 -13.27 4.88
N VAL A 95 24.88 -12.28 4.48
CA VAL A 95 24.54 -10.86 4.60
C VAL A 95 24.73 -10.18 3.25
N ILE A 96 23.74 -9.40 2.82
CA ILE A 96 23.82 -8.50 1.69
C ILE A 96 23.85 -7.08 2.23
N LEU A 97 24.84 -6.29 1.80
CA LEU A 97 24.94 -4.87 2.13
C LEU A 97 24.48 -4.04 0.92
N TYR A 98 23.46 -3.22 1.14
CA TYR A 98 22.98 -2.28 0.14
C TYR A 98 23.72 -0.95 0.22
N THR A 99 24.25 -0.52 -0.90
CA THR A 99 24.87 0.80 -1.05
C THR A 99 24.48 1.38 -2.40
N PRO A 100 24.26 2.70 -2.50
CA PRO A 100 23.96 3.30 -3.79
C PRO A 100 25.21 3.28 -4.67
N VAL A 101 25.13 2.54 -5.78
CA VAL A 101 26.18 2.50 -6.82
C VAL A 101 25.64 3.21 -8.05
N VAL A 102 26.18 4.39 -8.34
CA VAL A 102 25.72 5.23 -9.45
C VAL A 102 26.90 5.77 -10.26
N LYS A 103 26.64 6.12 -11.52
CA LYS A 103 27.58 6.90 -12.31
C LYS A 103 27.64 8.34 -11.79
N ASN A 104 28.75 9.05 -12.10
CA ASN A 104 28.95 10.44 -11.65
C ASN A 104 27.80 11.38 -12.04
N GLU A 105 27.22 11.19 -13.21
CA GLU A 105 26.06 11.95 -13.71
C GLU A 105 24.79 11.78 -12.85
N HIS A 106 24.72 10.70 -12.06
CA HIS A 106 23.59 10.39 -11.17
C HIS A 106 23.93 10.53 -9.68
N PHE A 107 25.07 11.18 -9.35
CA PHE A 107 25.53 11.30 -7.96
C PHE A 107 24.50 11.94 -7.03
N LEU A 108 23.75 12.93 -7.49
CA LEU A 108 22.69 13.57 -6.70
C LEU A 108 21.57 12.59 -6.30
N ASN A 109 21.30 11.59 -7.12
CA ASN A 109 20.32 10.55 -6.78
C ASN A 109 20.81 9.71 -5.59
N ALA A 110 22.11 9.38 -5.55
CA ALA A 110 22.71 8.68 -4.41
C ALA A 110 22.65 9.52 -3.13
N VAL A 111 22.97 10.81 -3.23
CA VAL A 111 22.87 11.74 -2.09
C VAL A 111 21.42 11.81 -1.59
N SER A 112 20.46 11.99 -2.48
CA SER A 112 19.03 12.04 -2.12
C SER A 112 18.54 10.74 -1.47
N TYR A 113 19.03 9.59 -1.94
CA TYR A 113 18.75 8.31 -1.34
C TYR A 113 19.27 8.24 0.10
N LEU A 114 20.54 8.60 0.33
CA LEU A 114 21.16 8.56 1.65
C LEU A 114 20.51 9.52 2.63
N VAL A 115 20.19 10.75 2.21
CA VAL A 115 19.52 11.75 3.05
C VAL A 115 18.18 11.22 3.56
N ARG A 116 17.34 10.64 2.67
CA ARG A 116 16.07 10.04 3.10
C ARG A 116 16.26 8.89 4.11
N ARG A 117 17.30 8.07 3.90
CA ARG A 117 17.60 6.98 4.87
C ARG A 117 18.02 7.55 6.23
N MET A 118 18.80 8.63 6.23
CA MET A 118 19.20 9.29 7.47
C MET A 118 18.00 9.91 8.20
N ASP A 119 17.12 10.59 7.48
CA ASP A 119 15.88 11.16 8.06
C ASP A 119 15.00 10.09 8.70
N GLU A 120 14.77 8.98 8.00
CA GLU A 120 13.99 7.85 8.53
C GLU A 120 14.57 7.29 9.83
N ASN A 121 15.89 7.33 9.98
CA ASN A 121 16.57 6.81 11.16
C ASN A 121 16.53 7.77 12.37
N THR A 122 16.07 9.01 12.20
CA THR A 122 15.98 9.99 13.29
C THR A 122 14.63 9.95 14.02
N ALA A 123 13.66 9.17 13.53
CA ALA A 123 12.36 9.05 14.19
C ALA A 123 12.51 8.51 15.64
N PRO A 124 11.80 9.06 16.62
CA PRO A 124 11.98 8.71 18.04
C PRO A 124 11.71 7.24 18.37
N ASP A 125 10.89 6.58 17.58
CA ASP A 125 10.52 5.15 17.71
C ASP A 125 11.37 4.22 16.84
N ASN A 126 12.34 4.77 16.08
CA ASN A 126 13.24 3.98 15.26
C ASN A 126 14.33 3.34 16.14
N PHE A 127 14.59 2.04 15.94
CA PHE A 127 15.62 1.30 16.64
C PHE A 127 17.00 1.98 16.59
N LEU A 128 17.40 2.50 15.42
CA LEU A 128 18.73 3.08 15.23
C LEU A 128 18.96 4.34 16.09
N THR A 129 17.92 5.10 16.40
CA THR A 129 18.01 6.28 17.28
C THR A 129 18.50 5.87 18.67
N HIS A 130 18.13 4.70 19.15
CA HIS A 130 18.47 4.17 20.48
C HIS A 130 19.62 3.19 20.47
N SER A 131 20.12 2.78 19.30
CA SER A 131 21.11 1.68 19.18
C SER A 131 22.55 2.10 19.47
N PHE A 132 22.81 3.41 19.54
CA PHE A 132 24.16 3.91 19.80
C PHE A 132 24.62 3.55 21.21
N ASN A 133 25.69 2.78 21.33
CA ASN A 133 26.19 2.22 22.60
C ASN A 133 25.16 1.37 23.38
N LEU A 134 24.20 0.75 22.68
CA LEU A 134 23.19 -0.12 23.29
C LEU A 134 23.87 -1.26 24.07
N LYS A 135 23.51 -1.42 25.33
CA LYS A 135 23.97 -2.48 26.22
C LYS A 135 22.81 -3.12 26.93
N PRO A 136 22.86 -4.41 27.25
CA PRO A 136 21.90 -5.05 28.14
C PRO A 136 21.81 -4.28 29.48
N ASP A 137 20.67 -4.36 30.12
CA ASP A 137 20.40 -3.76 31.44
C ASP A 137 20.46 -2.23 31.47
N THR A 138 20.25 -1.57 30.33
CA THR A 138 20.07 -0.12 30.22
C THR A 138 18.61 0.24 29.95
N LYS A 139 18.22 1.48 30.24
CA LYS A 139 16.86 1.98 29.98
C LYS A 139 16.51 1.91 28.49
N GLU A 140 17.48 2.17 27.62
CA GLU A 140 17.34 2.07 26.16
C GLU A 140 17.10 0.63 25.73
N TRP A 141 17.80 -0.33 26.33
CA TRP A 141 17.57 -1.76 26.11
C TRP A 141 16.16 -2.17 26.51
N ASP A 142 15.75 -1.80 27.74
CA ASP A 142 14.42 -2.13 28.28
C ASP A 142 13.30 -1.52 27.41
N PHE A 143 13.50 -0.29 26.95
CA PHE A 143 12.56 0.38 26.04
C PHE A 143 12.40 -0.38 24.72
N LEU A 144 13.50 -0.75 24.06
CA LEU A 144 13.48 -1.48 22.79
C LEU A 144 12.97 -2.93 22.96
N ALA A 145 13.33 -3.59 24.04
CA ALA A 145 12.81 -4.91 24.38
C ALA A 145 11.30 -4.88 24.56
N LYS A 146 10.80 -3.89 25.28
CA LYS A 146 9.37 -3.68 25.50
C LYS A 146 8.63 -3.43 24.19
N GLN A 147 9.16 -2.59 23.29
CA GLN A 147 8.57 -2.39 21.96
C GLN A 147 8.46 -3.71 21.18
N PHE A 148 9.50 -4.54 21.23
CA PHE A 148 9.47 -5.85 20.58
C PHE A 148 8.43 -6.78 21.22
N GLU A 149 8.35 -6.83 22.55
CA GLU A 149 7.39 -7.66 23.28
C GLU A 149 5.94 -7.24 22.97
N GLU A 150 5.65 -5.94 22.92
CA GLU A 150 4.35 -5.40 22.55
C GLU A 150 3.97 -5.78 21.11
N ALA A 151 4.91 -5.66 20.16
CA ALA A 151 4.69 -6.09 18.78
C ALA A 151 4.49 -7.61 18.68
N TYR A 152 5.27 -8.38 19.42
CA TYR A 152 5.13 -9.83 19.47
C TYR A 152 3.77 -10.28 20.05
N ALA A 153 3.32 -9.66 21.13
CA ALA A 153 2.00 -9.93 21.69
C ALA A 153 0.86 -9.55 20.74
N MET A 154 1.04 -8.48 19.97
CA MET A 154 0.02 -7.99 19.03
C MET A 154 -0.10 -8.82 17.77
N LYS A 155 0.95 -9.53 17.33
CA LYS A 155 1.01 -10.20 16.03
C LYS A 155 -0.15 -11.17 15.76
N ASP A 156 -0.59 -11.88 16.77
CA ASP A 156 -1.69 -12.86 16.66
C ASP A 156 -3.09 -12.23 16.65
N HIS A 157 -3.16 -10.92 16.90
CA HIS A 157 -4.41 -10.13 16.93
C HIS A 157 -4.57 -9.22 15.71
N LEU A 158 -3.59 -9.20 14.80
CA LEU A 158 -3.66 -8.38 13.59
C LEU A 158 -4.69 -8.93 12.61
N THR A 159 -5.49 -8.02 12.06
CA THR A 159 -6.30 -8.38 10.89
C THR A 159 -5.42 -8.46 9.64
N HIS A 160 -5.61 -9.50 8.85
CA HIS A 160 -4.97 -9.69 7.54
C HIS A 160 -5.91 -9.36 6.38
N VAL A 161 -7.11 -8.88 6.69
CA VAL A 161 -8.09 -8.45 5.69
C VAL A 161 -7.77 -7.02 5.27
N SER A 162 -7.77 -6.76 3.96
CA SER A 162 -7.61 -5.41 3.44
C SER A 162 -8.73 -4.50 3.95
N PRO A 163 -8.44 -3.28 4.41
CA PRO A 163 -9.47 -2.32 4.77
C PRO A 163 -10.24 -1.78 3.54
N ARG A 164 -9.69 -1.93 2.32
CA ARG A 164 -10.32 -1.55 1.06
C ARG A 164 -11.23 -2.67 0.58
N VAL A 165 -12.53 -2.53 0.81
CA VAL A 165 -13.56 -3.55 0.51
C VAL A 165 -14.72 -2.99 -0.30
N GLN A 166 -14.58 -1.79 -0.87
CA GLN A 166 -15.63 -1.15 -1.66
C GLN A 166 -16.16 -2.08 -2.76
N ASN A 167 -17.47 -2.12 -2.92
CA ASN A 167 -18.12 -2.94 -3.94
C ASN A 167 -19.29 -2.18 -4.58
N ARG A 168 -19.06 -1.66 -5.78
CA ARG A 168 -20.06 -0.91 -6.55
C ARG A 168 -21.19 -1.77 -7.14
N ASN A 169 -21.11 -3.09 -6.97
CA ASN A 169 -22.22 -3.99 -7.35
C ASN A 169 -23.31 -4.09 -6.28
N LEU A 170 -23.00 -3.70 -5.04
CA LEU A 170 -23.97 -3.70 -3.97
C LEU A 170 -24.96 -2.53 -4.11
N PRO A 171 -26.22 -2.70 -3.71
CA PRO A 171 -27.17 -1.62 -3.66
C PRO A 171 -26.65 -0.47 -2.78
N TYR A 172 -26.93 0.76 -3.21
CA TYR A 172 -26.64 1.93 -2.39
C TYR A 172 -27.45 1.87 -1.09
N THR A 173 -26.75 1.98 0.03
CA THR A 173 -27.39 2.14 1.33
C THR A 173 -27.34 3.61 1.70
N PRO A 174 -28.48 4.31 1.78
CA PRO A 174 -28.50 5.72 2.18
C PRO A 174 -27.85 5.90 3.55
N VAL A 175 -26.90 6.81 3.64
CA VAL A 175 -26.34 7.24 4.92
C VAL A 175 -27.32 8.23 5.55
N ALA A 176 -27.50 8.14 6.88
CA ALA A 176 -28.33 9.10 7.60
C ALA A 176 -27.81 10.53 7.39
N PRO A 177 -28.69 11.52 7.27
CA PRO A 177 -28.28 12.92 7.16
C PRO A 177 -27.36 13.29 8.32
N SER A 178 -26.22 13.89 8.01
CA SER A 178 -25.30 14.45 9.00
C SER A 178 -25.23 15.97 8.82
N ASP A 179 -24.82 16.70 9.87
CA ASP A 179 -24.65 18.16 9.83
C ASP A 179 -23.56 18.61 8.86
N THR A 180 -22.72 17.69 8.42
CA THR A 180 -21.65 17.94 7.46
C THR A 180 -21.84 17.11 6.20
N MET A 181 -21.77 17.76 5.05
CA MET A 181 -21.79 17.07 3.76
C MET A 181 -20.50 16.29 3.58
N GLN A 182 -20.61 15.00 3.30
CA GLN A 182 -19.50 14.13 2.92
C GLN A 182 -19.72 13.61 1.51
N ASN A 183 -18.71 13.74 0.68
CA ASN A 183 -18.74 13.16 -0.65
C ASN A 183 -18.62 11.63 -0.58
N GLU A 184 -19.28 10.98 -1.53
CA GLU A 184 -19.06 9.56 -1.76
C GLU A 184 -17.57 9.31 -2.11
N PRO A 185 -16.92 8.31 -1.52
CA PRO A 185 -15.54 7.94 -1.89
C PRO A 185 -15.41 7.62 -3.38
N ASP A 186 -14.31 7.99 -3.99
CA ASP A 186 -13.98 7.61 -5.37
C ASP A 186 -14.09 6.10 -5.55
N THR A 187 -14.42 5.67 -6.78
CA THR A 187 -14.40 4.23 -7.07
C THR A 187 -12.97 3.71 -7.07
N ASP A 188 -12.73 2.72 -6.23
CA ASP A 188 -11.44 2.03 -6.16
C ASP A 188 -11.37 0.95 -7.26
N PHE A 189 -10.70 1.28 -8.37
CA PHE A 189 -10.56 0.38 -9.52
C PHE A 189 -9.46 -0.68 -9.34
N ASP A 190 -8.69 -0.65 -8.25
CA ASP A 190 -7.75 -1.73 -7.92
C ASP A 190 -8.50 -2.98 -7.41
N LEU A 191 -9.76 -2.81 -7.00
CA LEU A 191 -10.62 -3.90 -6.56
C LEU A 191 -11.29 -4.60 -7.74
N SER A 192 -11.11 -5.91 -7.85
CA SER A 192 -11.62 -6.73 -8.96
C SER A 192 -13.14 -6.60 -9.16
N GLN A 193 -13.91 -6.53 -8.07
CA GLN A 193 -15.37 -6.35 -8.13
C GLN A 193 -15.78 -5.02 -8.75
N ASN A 194 -14.99 -3.95 -8.55
CA ASN A 194 -15.25 -2.63 -9.16
C ASN A 194 -14.79 -2.60 -10.63
N GLN A 195 -13.73 -3.33 -10.97
CA GLN A 195 -13.33 -3.51 -12.38
C GLN A 195 -14.41 -4.26 -13.17
N GLU A 196 -15.02 -5.28 -12.58
CA GLU A 196 -16.12 -6.01 -13.20
C GLU A 196 -17.36 -5.12 -13.37
N TRP A 197 -17.69 -4.32 -12.35
CA TRP A 197 -18.77 -3.35 -12.40
C TRP A 197 -18.59 -2.36 -13.58
N VAL A 198 -17.42 -1.76 -13.71
CA VAL A 198 -17.17 -0.80 -14.81
C VAL A 198 -17.16 -1.46 -16.18
N ARG A 199 -16.60 -2.69 -16.30
CA ARG A 199 -16.65 -3.43 -17.58
C ARG A 199 -18.08 -3.67 -18.06
N ARG A 200 -19.01 -3.96 -17.15
CA ARG A 200 -20.44 -4.11 -17.48
C ARG A 200 -21.06 -2.80 -17.93
N ILE A 201 -20.68 -1.68 -17.31
CA ILE A 201 -21.11 -0.35 -17.76
C ILE A 201 -20.59 -0.08 -19.17
N PHE A 202 -19.30 -0.29 -19.42
CA PHE A 202 -18.72 -0.14 -20.76
C PHE A 202 -19.41 -1.04 -21.79
N ALA A 203 -19.63 -2.30 -21.46
CA ALA A 203 -20.32 -3.23 -22.37
C ALA A 203 -21.73 -2.77 -22.73
N LYS A 204 -22.44 -2.15 -21.77
CA LYS A 204 -23.79 -1.61 -21.97
C LYS A 204 -23.78 -0.35 -22.82
N TRP A 205 -22.82 0.55 -22.58
CA TRP A 205 -22.85 1.90 -23.15
C TRP A 205 -21.89 2.12 -24.32
N LYS A 206 -21.01 1.15 -24.59
CA LYS A 206 -20.13 1.23 -25.76
C LYS A 206 -20.97 1.07 -27.02
N LYS A 207 -21.14 2.19 -27.74
CA LYS A 207 -21.79 2.19 -29.04
C LYS A 207 -20.84 1.75 -30.14
N SER A 208 -21.33 0.98 -31.10
CA SER A 208 -20.68 0.84 -32.39
C SER A 208 -21.12 2.00 -33.29
N GLY A 209 -20.31 2.44 -34.24
CA GLY A 209 -20.67 3.53 -35.16
C GLY A 209 -21.89 3.25 -36.03
N THR A 210 -22.47 2.06 -35.96
CA THR A 210 -23.68 1.61 -36.69
C THR A 210 -24.96 1.72 -35.87
N GLU A 211 -24.89 2.01 -34.58
CA GLU A 211 -26.06 2.15 -33.70
C GLU A 211 -26.59 3.58 -33.70
N GLU A 212 -27.92 3.73 -33.68
CA GLU A 212 -28.53 5.05 -33.51
C GLU A 212 -28.19 5.63 -32.12
N PRO A 213 -27.83 6.92 -32.03
CA PRO A 213 -27.55 7.57 -30.75
C PRO A 213 -28.81 7.59 -29.88
N GLU A 214 -28.60 7.42 -28.57
CA GLU A 214 -29.69 7.54 -27.59
C GLU A 214 -30.14 8.99 -27.47
N ILE A 215 -31.46 9.24 -27.54
CA ILE A 215 -32.03 10.58 -27.36
C ILE A 215 -32.28 10.82 -25.87
N ILE A 216 -31.57 11.79 -25.29
CA ILE A 216 -31.76 12.21 -23.91
C ILE A 216 -32.74 13.39 -23.88
N PRO A 217 -33.97 13.21 -23.32
CA PRO A 217 -34.95 14.26 -23.24
C PRO A 217 -34.63 15.28 -22.14
N LEU A 218 -35.28 16.42 -22.17
CA LEU A 218 -35.39 17.35 -21.04
C LEU A 218 -36.42 16.85 -20.04
N GLN A 219 -36.13 17.04 -18.76
CA GLN A 219 -37.12 16.89 -17.69
C GLN A 219 -37.51 18.27 -17.17
N ILE A 220 -38.73 18.66 -17.40
CA ILE A 220 -39.30 19.97 -16.97
C ILE A 220 -40.40 19.67 -15.98
N GLY A 221 -40.14 19.84 -14.70
CA GLY A 221 -41.07 19.38 -13.65
C GLY A 221 -41.31 17.87 -13.74
N ALA A 222 -42.56 17.47 -13.96
CA ALA A 222 -42.94 16.06 -14.14
C ALA A 222 -42.99 15.62 -15.61
N GLU A 223 -42.78 16.51 -16.56
CA GLU A 223 -42.90 16.26 -17.99
C GLU A 223 -41.55 15.94 -18.62
N THR A 224 -41.53 14.94 -19.53
CA THR A 224 -40.38 14.56 -20.32
C THR A 224 -40.57 15.13 -21.75
N VAL A 225 -39.65 16.02 -22.16
CA VAL A 225 -39.76 16.75 -23.44
C VAL A 225 -38.58 16.40 -24.35
N VAL A 226 -38.87 15.92 -25.56
CA VAL A 226 -37.87 15.72 -26.60
C VAL A 226 -37.90 16.91 -27.54
N CYS A 227 -36.81 17.68 -27.59
CA CYS A 227 -36.68 18.86 -28.41
C CYS A 227 -36.13 18.52 -29.80
N LYS A 228 -36.46 19.41 -30.79
CA LYS A 228 -35.85 19.29 -32.13
C LYS A 228 -34.37 19.72 -32.13
N ASN A 229 -34.05 20.73 -31.32
CA ASN A 229 -32.70 21.18 -31.14
C ASN A 229 -31.97 20.24 -30.17
N ARG A 230 -30.86 19.61 -30.61
CA ARG A 230 -30.12 18.60 -29.83
C ARG A 230 -28.63 18.81 -29.97
N TYR A 231 -27.94 18.62 -28.86
CA TYR A 231 -26.49 18.60 -28.82
C TYR A 231 -25.98 17.16 -28.88
N LYS A 232 -25.01 16.92 -29.79
CA LYS A 232 -24.39 15.59 -29.99
C LYS A 232 -23.19 15.41 -29.07
N TYR A 233 -23.21 14.34 -28.33
CA TYR A 233 -22.02 13.87 -27.56
C TYR A 233 -21.30 12.77 -28.32
N LEU A 234 -20.04 13.05 -28.66
CA LEU A 234 -19.20 12.18 -29.45
C LEU A 234 -18.24 11.39 -28.54
N ASP A 235 -17.92 10.15 -28.94
CA ASP A 235 -16.93 9.33 -28.23
C ASP A 235 -15.52 9.76 -28.60
N ARG A 236 -14.88 10.49 -27.72
CA ARG A 236 -13.50 10.95 -27.90
C ARG A 236 -12.47 9.84 -27.99
N CYS A 237 -12.79 8.64 -27.46
CA CYS A 237 -11.92 7.47 -27.58
C CYS A 237 -11.95 6.84 -28.96
N GLN A 238 -12.94 7.21 -29.79
CA GLN A 238 -13.12 6.77 -31.18
C GLN A 238 -12.97 7.93 -32.19
N ASN A 239 -12.08 8.87 -31.92
CA ASN A 239 -11.75 10.03 -32.76
C ASN A 239 -12.97 10.93 -33.11
N ASP A 240 -13.93 11.03 -32.19
CA ASP A 240 -15.18 11.78 -32.38
C ASP A 240 -16.05 11.33 -33.59
N GLU A 241 -15.86 10.11 -34.05
CA GLU A 241 -16.63 9.56 -35.20
C GLU A 241 -17.95 8.92 -34.75
N VAL A 242 -18.05 8.52 -33.50
CA VAL A 242 -19.21 7.81 -32.94
C VAL A 242 -20.01 8.75 -32.06
N CYS A 243 -21.29 8.99 -32.40
CA CYS A 243 -22.22 9.73 -31.55
C CYS A 243 -22.80 8.80 -30.48
N ILE A 244 -22.50 9.09 -29.20
CA ILE A 244 -22.98 8.29 -28.06
C ILE A 244 -24.47 8.60 -27.79
N CYS A 245 -24.79 9.87 -27.72
CA CYS A 245 -26.18 10.34 -27.47
C CYS A 245 -26.42 11.73 -28.04
N GLU A 246 -27.69 12.04 -28.21
CA GLU A 246 -28.19 13.39 -28.55
C GLU A 246 -29.01 13.94 -27.38
N MET A 247 -28.55 15.01 -26.76
CA MET A 247 -29.24 15.65 -25.64
C MET A 247 -30.14 16.80 -26.13
N SER A 248 -31.43 16.74 -25.80
CA SER A 248 -32.38 17.81 -26.09
C SER A 248 -31.94 19.11 -25.41
N GLN A 249 -32.02 20.22 -26.14
CA GLN A 249 -31.74 21.56 -25.63
C GLN A 249 -33.05 22.34 -25.56
N ALA A 250 -33.25 23.13 -24.50
CA ALA A 250 -34.36 24.02 -24.40
C ALA A 250 -34.25 25.12 -25.48
N ASP A 251 -35.35 25.41 -26.17
CA ASP A 251 -35.44 26.56 -27.02
C ASP A 251 -35.59 27.83 -26.16
N SER A 252 -34.93 28.92 -26.54
CA SER A 252 -34.97 30.21 -25.86
C SER A 252 -36.32 30.89 -25.98
#